data_8b76a500190a634d18773bc48205e5f3
#
_entry.id   8b76a500190a634d18773bc48205e5f3
#
_cell.length_a   1.000
_cell.length_b   1.000
_cell.length_c   1.000
_cell.angle_alpha   90.00
_cell.angle_beta   90.00
_cell.angle_gamma   90.00
#
_symmetry.space_group_name_H-M   'P 1'
#
loop_
_entity.id
_entity.type
_entity.pdbx_description
1 polymer ?
#
loop_
_entity_poly.entity_id
_entity_poly.type
_entity_poly.pdbx_seq_one_letter_code
_entity_poly.pdbx_strand_id
1 'polypeptide(L)'
;MTATQFRHADSAGNPPKLIGVGSSRSAPHVRVPRRSAIALALTALASTAYIGARNLLTGQADQARQVIPKAWDIPPRADGVYLPGGGPVEKWERGVPFDIHLMIFGDSTATGYGCRIADEVPGVLIARGVAEQFGKRVRLSTKAIVGATSKGLSGQIDAMFVAGPPPDAAVIMIGANDITKPNGIGPSARRLGDAVRRLRAAGAVVVVGTCPDFGVVTAIPQPLRAFTRNRGLRLARAQAAVVRAAGGVPVPFSDLLAPDFYKAPELLFSEDMFHPSAAGYALAAKQLLPALCGVLGEWDGDQALQTGTAHSTSLLTRLGGVSRLWRRSTGVPAPIVVHAG
;
A
#
# COMPACT_ATOMS: atom_id res chain seq x y z
N MET A 1 44.49 -62.43 -8.44
CA MET A 1 45.90 -62.35 -8.02
C MET A 1 45.94 -61.49 -6.78
N THR A 2 46.29 -61.85 -5.56
CA THR A 2 46.83 -63.02 -4.99
C THR A 2 46.45 -62.98 -3.52
N ALA A 3 45.97 -64.12 -3.01
CA ALA A 3 45.73 -64.40 -1.58
C ALA A 3 47.08 -64.57 -0.88
N THR A 4 47.16 -64.21 0.40
CA THR A 4 48.07 -64.90 1.31
C THR A 4 47.48 -64.95 2.72
N GLN A 5 47.18 -66.23 3.11
CA GLN A 5 46.95 -66.71 4.49
C GLN A 5 48.29 -66.82 5.20
N PHE A 6 48.29 -66.77 6.55
CA PHE A 6 49.09 -67.58 7.50
C PHE A 6 48.58 -67.30 8.93
N ARG A 7 47.95 -68.24 9.56
CA ARG A 7 48.21 -69.36 10.45
C ARG A 7 48.54 -69.00 11.90
N HIS A 8 47.67 -69.54 12.73
CA HIS A 8 47.77 -70.05 14.10
C HIS A 8 49.05 -69.89 14.89
N ALA A 9 48.84 -69.61 16.19
CA ALA A 9 49.51 -70.26 17.32
C ALA A 9 48.64 -70.12 18.59
N ASP A 10 48.25 -71.30 19.13
CA ASP A 10 47.65 -71.51 20.43
C ASP A 10 48.60 -71.17 21.56
N SER A 11 48.13 -70.58 22.64
CA SER A 11 48.68 -70.81 23.98
C SER A 11 47.59 -70.60 25.03
N ALA A 12 47.32 -71.68 25.75
CA ALA A 12 46.47 -71.74 26.91
C ALA A 12 47.02 -70.91 28.07
N GLY A 13 46.21 -70.02 28.64
CA GLY A 13 46.53 -69.28 29.84
C GLY A 13 45.30 -69.05 30.69
N ASN A 14 45.35 -69.47 31.95
CA ASN A 14 44.33 -69.45 32.99
C ASN A 14 43.45 -68.21 33.08
N PRO A 15 42.17 -68.36 33.49
CA PRO A 15 41.26 -67.23 33.69
C PRO A 15 41.62 -66.47 34.96
N PRO A 16 41.62 -65.13 34.89
CA PRO A 16 41.77 -64.27 36.07
C PRO A 16 40.42 -64.16 36.81
N LYS A 17 40.50 -64.23 38.12
CA LYS A 17 39.44 -64.04 39.10
C LYS A 17 38.63 -62.81 38.88
N LEU A 18 37.31 -62.94 38.80
CA LEU A 18 36.34 -61.84 38.86
C LEU A 18 36.40 -61.20 40.26
N ILE A 19 36.96 -59.98 40.34
CA ILE A 19 36.80 -59.09 41.48
C ILE A 19 35.48 -58.29 41.21
N GLY A 20 34.47 -58.59 42.00
CA GLY A 20 33.23 -57.87 42.00
C GLY A 20 33.43 -56.44 42.49
N VAL A 21 33.33 -55.49 41.65
CA VAL A 21 33.11 -54.07 42.04
C VAL A 21 31.70 -53.74 41.77
N GLY A 22 30.86 -53.97 42.73
CA GLY A 22 29.52 -53.40 42.79
C GLY A 22 29.64 -51.92 43.14
N SER A 23 29.30 -51.07 42.20
CA SER A 23 28.98 -49.66 42.47
C SER A 23 28.01 -49.22 41.38
N SER A 24 26.74 -49.50 41.57
CA SER A 24 25.66 -48.83 40.86
C SER A 24 25.65 -47.37 41.35
N ARG A 25 26.38 -46.53 40.64
CA ARG A 25 26.17 -45.07 40.77
C ARG A 25 24.81 -44.75 40.15
N SER A 26 23.78 -44.64 41.00
CA SER A 26 22.49 -44.03 40.65
C SER A 26 22.76 -42.66 40.06
N ALA A 27 22.36 -42.47 38.80
CA ALA A 27 22.41 -41.13 38.19
C ALA A 27 21.60 -40.16 39.06
N PRO A 28 22.08 -38.94 39.29
CA PRO A 28 21.35 -37.99 40.10
C PRO A 28 20.04 -37.65 39.36
N HIS A 29 18.91 -38.05 39.99
CA HIS A 29 17.59 -37.63 39.56
C HIS A 29 17.49 -36.10 39.79
N VAL A 30 17.73 -35.29 38.73
CA VAL A 30 17.50 -33.86 38.74
C VAL A 30 15.98 -33.64 38.89
N ARG A 31 15.54 -33.39 40.12
CA ARG A 31 14.14 -33.00 40.38
C ARG A 31 13.95 -31.56 39.85
N VAL A 32 13.44 -31.43 38.62
CA VAL A 32 12.99 -30.15 38.10
C VAL A 32 11.84 -29.66 38.97
N PRO A 33 11.93 -28.48 39.61
CA PRO A 33 10.85 -27.96 40.45
C PRO A 33 9.59 -27.85 39.59
N ARG A 34 8.42 -28.23 40.14
CA ARG A 34 7.13 -28.26 39.44
C ARG A 34 6.84 -26.94 38.70
N ARG A 35 7.23 -25.81 39.26
CA ARG A 35 7.06 -24.48 38.65
C ARG A 35 7.88 -24.33 37.33
N SER A 36 9.10 -24.84 37.30
CA SER A 36 9.95 -24.84 36.11
C SER A 36 9.43 -25.78 35.03
N ALA A 37 8.89 -26.96 35.41
CA ALA A 37 8.28 -27.90 34.47
C ALA A 37 7.01 -27.32 33.82
N ILE A 38 6.17 -26.60 34.58
CA ILE A 38 4.99 -25.93 34.06
C ILE A 38 5.39 -24.79 33.11
N ALA A 39 6.39 -24.00 33.48
CA ALA A 39 6.89 -22.92 32.63
C ALA A 39 7.44 -23.45 31.30
N LEU A 40 8.22 -24.54 31.32
CA LEU A 40 8.74 -25.22 30.12
C LEU A 40 7.60 -25.77 29.26
N ALA A 41 6.59 -26.40 29.86
CA ALA A 41 5.44 -26.92 29.13
C ALA A 41 4.62 -25.78 28.45
N LEU A 42 4.37 -24.69 29.16
CA LEU A 42 3.69 -23.50 28.61
C LEU A 42 4.49 -22.86 27.46
N THR A 43 5.82 -22.78 27.59
CA THR A 43 6.70 -22.27 26.53
C THR A 43 6.69 -23.18 25.30
N ALA A 44 6.74 -24.50 25.50
CA ALA A 44 6.66 -25.49 24.41
C ALA A 44 5.31 -25.41 23.68
N LEU A 45 4.18 -25.34 24.43
CA LEU A 45 2.85 -25.18 23.85
C LEU A 45 2.71 -23.88 23.09
N ALA A 46 3.20 -22.77 23.64
CA ALA A 46 3.20 -21.47 22.95
C ALA A 46 4.04 -21.49 21.68
N SER A 47 5.21 -22.15 21.70
CA SER A 47 6.08 -22.29 20.53
C SER A 47 5.43 -23.16 19.44
N THR A 48 4.79 -24.27 19.81
CA THR A 48 4.09 -25.14 18.86
C THR A 48 2.90 -24.42 18.24
N ALA A 49 2.10 -23.71 19.04
CA ALA A 49 0.98 -22.91 18.56
C ALA A 49 1.45 -21.79 17.63
N TYR A 50 2.54 -21.11 17.95
CA TYR A 50 3.15 -20.08 17.11
C TYR A 50 3.63 -20.64 15.77
N ILE A 51 4.33 -21.78 15.78
CA ILE A 51 4.80 -22.44 14.55
C ILE A 51 3.61 -22.88 13.71
N GLY A 52 2.59 -23.49 14.31
CA GLY A 52 1.35 -23.89 13.61
C GLY A 52 0.64 -22.71 12.96
N ALA A 53 0.44 -21.63 13.71
CA ALA A 53 -0.18 -20.40 13.17
C ALA A 53 0.65 -19.76 12.05
N ARG A 54 1.98 -19.72 12.22
CA ARG A 54 2.88 -19.23 11.17
C ARG A 54 2.80 -20.07 9.90
N ASN A 55 2.84 -21.39 10.01
CA ASN A 55 2.76 -22.30 8.87
C ASN A 55 1.41 -22.18 8.15
N LEU A 56 0.31 -22.07 8.89
CA LEU A 56 -1.01 -21.83 8.33
C LEU A 56 -1.05 -20.51 7.53
N LEU A 57 -0.61 -19.42 8.11
CA LEU A 57 -0.61 -18.11 7.43
C LEU A 57 0.33 -18.09 6.21
N THR A 58 1.47 -18.79 6.30
CA THR A 58 2.40 -18.90 5.16
C THR A 58 1.76 -19.72 4.03
N GLY A 59 1.17 -20.88 4.33
CA GLY A 59 0.46 -21.70 3.34
C GLY A 59 -0.70 -20.95 2.67
N GLN A 60 -1.46 -20.18 3.44
CA GLN A 60 -2.52 -19.32 2.89
C GLN A 60 -1.98 -18.17 2.03
N ALA A 61 -0.83 -17.60 2.39
CA ALA A 61 -0.17 -16.59 1.56
C ALA A 61 0.32 -17.19 0.24
N ASP A 62 0.82 -18.41 0.24
CA ASP A 62 1.22 -19.11 -0.99
C ASP A 62 0.00 -19.47 -1.86
N GLN A 63 -1.10 -19.90 -1.25
CA GLN A 63 -2.38 -20.11 -1.95
C GLN A 63 -2.89 -18.79 -2.57
N ALA A 64 -2.90 -17.71 -1.83
CA ALA A 64 -3.32 -16.41 -2.35
C ALA A 64 -2.44 -15.95 -3.53
N ARG A 65 -1.12 -16.21 -3.49
CA ARG A 65 -0.20 -15.90 -4.61
C ARG A 65 -0.43 -16.75 -5.86
N GLN A 66 -1.05 -17.92 -5.75
CA GLN A 66 -1.44 -18.73 -6.91
C GLN A 66 -2.69 -18.17 -7.60
N VAL A 67 -3.62 -17.60 -6.81
CA VAL A 67 -4.85 -16.99 -7.30
C VAL A 67 -4.62 -15.56 -7.79
N ILE A 68 -3.79 -14.79 -7.05
CA ILE A 68 -3.42 -13.42 -7.41
C ILE A 68 -2.12 -13.50 -8.22
N PRO A 69 -2.18 -13.41 -9.55
CA PRO A 69 -1.00 -13.57 -10.40
C PRO A 69 0.02 -12.46 -10.11
N LYS A 70 1.29 -12.75 -10.38
CA LYS A 70 2.29 -11.71 -10.38
C LYS A 70 1.93 -10.69 -11.47
N ALA A 71 2.03 -9.42 -11.12
CA ALA A 71 1.75 -8.32 -12.02
C ALA A 71 2.81 -8.26 -13.15
N TRP A 72 2.56 -8.95 -14.26
CA TRP A 72 3.40 -8.93 -15.46
C TRP A 72 2.87 -7.97 -16.51
N ASP A 73 1.59 -7.60 -16.46
CA ASP A 73 0.99 -6.69 -17.41
C ASP A 73 1.53 -5.27 -17.21
N ILE A 74 1.73 -4.60 -18.32
CA ILE A 74 2.16 -3.21 -18.34
C ILE A 74 0.90 -2.35 -18.35
N PRO A 75 0.67 -1.53 -17.30
CA PRO A 75 -0.46 -0.60 -17.29
C PRO A 75 -0.45 0.30 -18.52
N PRO A 76 -1.62 0.71 -19.03
CA PRO A 76 -1.70 1.61 -20.18
C PRO A 76 -0.91 2.90 -19.95
N ARG A 77 -0.16 3.35 -20.96
CA ARG A 77 0.51 4.66 -20.90
C ARG A 77 -0.53 5.77 -20.90
N ALA A 78 -0.41 6.64 -19.91
CA ALA A 78 -1.41 7.66 -19.64
C ALA A 78 -0.81 9.07 -19.54
N ASP A 79 0.52 9.20 -19.57
CA ASP A 79 1.21 10.49 -19.47
C ASP A 79 0.92 11.37 -20.70
N GLY A 80 0.59 12.64 -20.48
CA GLY A 80 0.24 13.58 -21.52
C GLY A 80 -0.38 14.86 -20.96
N VAL A 81 -0.95 15.69 -21.84
CA VAL A 81 -1.68 16.90 -21.47
C VAL A 81 -3.16 16.70 -21.75
N TYR A 82 -3.97 16.89 -20.73
CA TYR A 82 -5.41 16.74 -20.71
C TYR A 82 -6.07 18.12 -20.74
N LEU A 83 -7.00 18.30 -21.69
CA LEU A 83 -7.71 19.55 -21.91
C LEU A 83 -9.03 19.59 -21.17
N PRO A 84 -9.52 20.78 -20.76
CA PRO A 84 -10.90 20.96 -20.33
C PRO A 84 -11.85 20.68 -21.49
N GLY A 85 -13.07 20.18 -21.19
CA GLY A 85 -14.04 19.76 -22.20
C GLY A 85 -13.76 18.38 -22.82
N GLY A 86 -12.76 17.66 -22.34
CA GLY A 86 -12.43 16.31 -22.79
C GLY A 86 -11.57 16.30 -24.07
N GLY A 87 -11.77 15.28 -24.90
CA GLY A 87 -11.01 15.11 -26.14
C GLY A 87 -9.76 14.20 -25.99
N PRO A 88 -9.00 14.00 -27.07
CA PRO A 88 -7.82 13.17 -27.08
C PRO A 88 -6.73 13.76 -26.17
N VAL A 89 -5.90 12.88 -25.57
CA VAL A 89 -4.72 13.32 -24.82
C VAL A 89 -3.65 13.83 -25.78
N GLU A 90 -3.09 15.00 -25.48
CA GLU A 90 -1.95 15.53 -26.23
C GLU A 90 -0.65 14.96 -25.66
N LYS A 91 0.20 14.41 -26.53
CA LYS A 91 1.54 13.98 -26.10
C LYS A 91 2.32 15.18 -25.58
N TRP A 92 2.83 15.07 -24.35
CA TRP A 92 3.69 16.13 -23.84
C TRP A 92 5.10 16.05 -24.42
N GLU A 93 5.56 17.15 -24.95
CA GLU A 93 6.94 17.39 -25.38
C GLU A 93 7.41 18.74 -24.83
N ARG A 94 8.73 18.99 -24.83
CA ARG A 94 9.26 20.28 -24.36
C ARG A 94 8.70 21.41 -25.20
N GLY A 95 8.03 22.36 -24.57
CA GLY A 95 7.37 23.51 -25.21
C GLY A 95 5.85 23.37 -25.34
N VAL A 96 5.28 22.20 -25.11
CA VAL A 96 3.82 22.04 -25.02
C VAL A 96 3.34 22.72 -23.73
N PRO A 97 2.46 23.75 -23.81
CA PRO A 97 2.02 24.48 -22.65
C PRO A 97 1.07 23.64 -21.78
N PHE A 98 1.13 23.84 -20.49
CA PHE A 98 0.18 23.33 -19.48
C PHE A 98 0.08 24.35 -18.35
N ASP A 99 -1.02 24.29 -17.59
CA ASP A 99 -1.29 25.21 -16.48
C ASP A 99 -1.05 24.53 -15.12
N ILE A 100 -1.28 23.21 -15.03
CA ILE A 100 -1.11 22.42 -13.82
C ILE A 100 -0.32 21.16 -14.15
N HIS A 101 0.75 20.88 -13.41
CA HIS A 101 1.49 19.63 -13.48
C HIS A 101 1.05 18.69 -12.36
N LEU A 102 0.31 17.65 -12.70
CA LEU A 102 -0.10 16.58 -11.80
C LEU A 102 0.85 15.39 -11.90
N MET A 103 1.40 14.95 -10.77
CA MET A 103 2.18 13.72 -10.71
C MET A 103 1.53 12.64 -9.85
N ILE A 104 1.60 11.40 -10.32
CA ILE A 104 1.10 10.23 -9.62
C ILE A 104 2.27 9.38 -9.15
N PHE A 105 2.28 9.06 -7.85
CA PHE A 105 3.28 8.22 -7.19
C PHE A 105 2.60 7.03 -6.52
N GLY A 106 3.34 5.95 -6.35
CA GLY A 106 2.83 4.81 -5.60
C GLY A 106 3.14 3.46 -6.19
N ASP A 107 2.19 2.54 -6.07
CA ASP A 107 2.33 1.14 -6.47
C ASP A 107 1.44 0.79 -7.69
N SER A 108 1.06 -0.48 -7.82
CA SER A 108 0.19 -0.95 -8.91
C SER A 108 -1.17 -0.25 -8.95
N THR A 109 -1.71 0.14 -7.80
CA THR A 109 -2.97 0.91 -7.73
C THR A 109 -2.81 2.29 -8.38
N ALA A 110 -1.68 2.93 -8.16
CA ALA A 110 -1.37 4.23 -8.72
C ALA A 110 -1.07 4.18 -10.23
N THR A 111 -0.53 3.06 -10.72
CA THR A 111 -0.29 2.86 -12.17
C THR A 111 -1.54 2.52 -12.96
N GLY A 112 -2.65 2.15 -12.31
CA GLY A 112 -3.84 1.63 -12.98
C GLY A 112 -3.66 0.19 -13.46
N TYR A 113 -2.98 -0.66 -12.70
CA TYR A 113 -2.83 -2.07 -13.02
C TYR A 113 -4.21 -2.74 -13.10
N GLY A 114 -4.47 -3.46 -14.20
CA GLY A 114 -5.78 -4.05 -14.50
C GLY A 114 -6.67 -3.19 -15.40
N CYS A 115 -6.29 -1.94 -15.70
CA CYS A 115 -6.95 -1.13 -16.73
C CYS A 115 -6.55 -1.62 -18.13
N ARG A 116 -7.49 -1.56 -19.08
CA ARG A 116 -7.27 -1.97 -20.47
C ARG A 116 -6.88 -0.82 -21.40
N ILE A 117 -7.37 0.38 -21.08
CA ILE A 117 -7.12 1.61 -21.84
C ILE A 117 -6.69 2.76 -20.91
N ALA A 118 -6.06 3.77 -21.45
CA ALA A 118 -5.54 4.92 -20.70
C ALA A 118 -6.67 5.66 -19.95
N ASP A 119 -7.85 5.79 -20.52
CA ASP A 119 -8.97 6.52 -19.91
C ASP A 119 -9.54 5.86 -18.64
N GLU A 120 -9.19 4.60 -18.37
CA GLU A 120 -9.56 3.90 -17.13
C GLU A 120 -8.56 4.12 -16.00
N VAL A 121 -7.35 4.60 -16.31
CA VAL A 121 -6.26 4.78 -15.34
C VAL A 121 -6.63 5.87 -14.33
N PRO A 122 -6.48 5.63 -13.02
CA PRO A 122 -6.89 6.60 -12.00
C PRO A 122 -6.22 7.97 -12.15
N GLY A 123 -4.96 8.02 -12.60
CA GLY A 123 -4.26 9.25 -12.89
C GLY A 123 -4.93 10.08 -13.98
N VAL A 124 -5.44 9.42 -15.04
CA VAL A 124 -6.18 10.07 -16.13
C VAL A 124 -7.52 10.59 -15.64
N LEU A 125 -8.26 9.79 -14.89
CA LEU A 125 -9.55 10.21 -14.33
C LEU A 125 -9.39 11.45 -13.43
N ILE A 126 -8.33 11.50 -12.63
CA ILE A 126 -8.01 12.67 -11.81
C ILE A 126 -7.57 13.85 -12.67
N ALA A 127 -6.70 13.66 -13.68
CA ALA A 127 -6.23 14.73 -14.54
C ALA A 127 -7.37 15.38 -15.34
N ARG A 128 -8.27 14.54 -15.91
CA ARG A 128 -9.49 15.04 -16.60
C ARG A 128 -10.40 15.78 -15.63
N GLY A 129 -10.63 15.25 -14.42
CA GLY A 129 -11.46 15.91 -13.41
C GLY A 129 -10.89 17.25 -12.96
N VAL A 130 -9.57 17.37 -12.79
CA VAL A 130 -8.90 18.66 -12.48
C VAL A 130 -8.99 19.61 -13.67
N ALA A 131 -8.75 19.12 -14.91
CA ALA A 131 -8.86 19.96 -16.09
C ALA A 131 -10.26 20.55 -16.25
N GLU A 132 -11.29 19.73 -16.06
CA GLU A 132 -12.69 20.16 -16.15
C GLU A 132 -13.05 21.14 -15.02
N GLN A 133 -12.63 20.85 -13.78
CA GLN A 133 -12.95 21.64 -12.60
C GLN A 133 -12.38 23.07 -12.67
N PHE A 134 -11.16 23.22 -13.19
CA PHE A 134 -10.46 24.51 -13.23
C PHE A 134 -10.46 25.17 -14.61
N GLY A 135 -10.94 24.51 -15.66
CA GLY A 135 -10.83 25.01 -17.04
C GLY A 135 -9.38 25.14 -17.51
N LYS A 136 -8.47 24.28 -16.99
CA LYS A 136 -7.02 24.37 -17.16
C LYS A 136 -6.46 23.15 -17.88
N ARG A 137 -5.35 23.33 -18.59
CA ARG A 137 -4.58 22.24 -19.22
C ARG A 137 -3.77 21.53 -18.15
N VAL A 138 -3.99 20.24 -17.96
CA VAL A 138 -3.33 19.42 -16.93
C VAL A 138 -2.33 18.47 -17.57
N ARG A 139 -1.05 18.66 -17.29
CA ARG A 139 0.00 17.70 -17.59
C ARG A 139 -0.01 16.60 -16.56
N LEU A 140 -0.24 15.36 -16.98
CA LEU A 140 -0.12 14.17 -16.15
C LEU A 140 1.26 13.53 -16.34
N SER A 141 1.92 13.18 -15.24
CA SER A 141 3.15 12.37 -15.22
C SER A 141 3.06 11.30 -14.16
N THR A 142 3.32 10.03 -14.52
CA THR A 142 3.26 8.90 -13.61
C THR A 142 4.67 8.43 -13.23
N LYS A 143 4.97 8.39 -11.93
CA LYS A 143 6.21 7.86 -11.35
C LYS A 143 5.98 6.59 -10.55
N ALA A 144 4.72 6.17 -10.40
CA ALA A 144 4.34 4.95 -9.72
C ALA A 144 4.95 3.71 -10.40
N ILE A 145 5.25 2.70 -9.59
CA ILE A 145 5.89 1.45 -10.04
C ILE A 145 5.12 0.26 -9.48
N VAL A 146 4.69 -0.64 -10.35
CA VAL A 146 4.01 -1.89 -9.96
C VAL A 146 4.85 -2.66 -8.95
N GLY A 147 4.22 -3.12 -7.85
CA GLY A 147 4.91 -3.87 -6.79
C GLY A 147 5.73 -3.01 -5.82
N ALA A 148 5.76 -1.68 -5.98
CA ALA A 148 6.46 -0.78 -5.07
C ALA A 148 5.89 -0.85 -3.66
N THR A 149 6.76 -0.65 -2.66
CA THR A 149 6.40 -0.38 -1.27
C THR A 149 6.79 1.04 -0.91
N SER A 150 6.47 1.48 0.28
CA SER A 150 6.93 2.78 0.80
C SER A 150 8.44 3.02 0.66
N LYS A 151 9.25 1.95 0.57
CA LYS A 151 10.70 2.05 0.31
C LYS A 151 11.01 2.64 -1.06
N GLY A 152 10.18 2.38 -2.05
CA GLY A 152 10.37 2.87 -3.42
C GLY A 152 10.02 4.35 -3.63
N LEU A 153 9.28 4.97 -2.69
CA LEU A 153 8.85 6.37 -2.85
C LEU A 153 10.01 7.34 -3.00
N SER A 154 11.11 7.14 -2.26
CA SER A 154 12.28 8.01 -2.39
C SER A 154 12.78 8.05 -3.82
N GLY A 155 13.01 6.88 -4.45
CA GLY A 155 13.46 6.80 -5.83
C GLY A 155 12.47 7.36 -6.85
N GLN A 156 11.15 7.20 -6.61
CA GLN A 156 10.13 7.81 -7.46
C GLN A 156 10.20 9.35 -7.42
N ILE A 157 10.44 9.92 -6.23
CA ILE A 157 10.58 11.38 -6.06
C ILE A 157 11.92 11.86 -6.64
N ASP A 158 13.01 11.10 -6.48
CA ASP A 158 14.30 11.44 -7.09
C ASP A 158 14.17 11.50 -8.62
N ALA A 159 13.43 10.57 -9.23
CA ALA A 159 13.14 10.55 -10.65
C ALA A 159 12.29 11.77 -11.13
N MET A 160 11.53 12.41 -10.24
CA MET A 160 10.80 13.64 -10.54
C MET A 160 11.75 14.78 -10.93
N PHE A 161 12.84 14.96 -10.18
CA PHE A 161 13.80 16.04 -10.41
C PHE A 161 14.60 15.88 -11.71
N VAL A 162 14.70 14.64 -12.22
CA VAL A 162 15.38 14.35 -13.49
C VAL A 162 14.50 14.64 -14.71
N ALA A 163 13.17 14.48 -14.55
CA ALA A 163 12.22 14.47 -15.67
C ALA A 163 11.60 15.84 -16.00
N GLY A 164 11.96 16.89 -15.29
CA GLY A 164 11.44 18.24 -15.54
C GLY A 164 11.11 19.02 -14.26
N PRO A 165 10.29 20.07 -14.34
CA PRO A 165 9.92 20.88 -13.18
C PRO A 165 9.14 20.04 -12.16
N PRO A 166 9.22 20.39 -10.86
CA PRO A 166 8.37 19.79 -9.84
C PRO A 166 6.89 19.91 -10.20
N PRO A 167 6.03 19.02 -9.69
CA PRO A 167 4.59 19.12 -9.89
C PRO A 167 3.97 20.23 -9.04
N ASP A 168 2.85 20.80 -9.51
CA ASP A 168 1.97 21.64 -8.72
C ASP A 168 1.12 20.79 -7.76
N ALA A 169 0.76 19.60 -8.21
CA ALA A 169 -0.05 18.65 -7.48
C ALA A 169 0.53 17.22 -7.53
N ALA A 170 0.48 16.53 -6.40
CA ALA A 170 0.91 15.14 -6.29
C ALA A 170 -0.17 14.28 -5.64
N VAL A 171 -0.44 13.12 -6.24
CA VAL A 171 -1.29 12.08 -5.65
C VAL A 171 -0.42 10.85 -5.37
N ILE A 172 -0.53 10.32 -4.15
CA ILE A 172 0.18 9.10 -3.75
C ILE A 172 -0.85 8.03 -3.40
N MET A 173 -0.72 6.85 -4.00
CA MET A 173 -1.49 5.65 -3.63
C MET A 173 -0.51 4.52 -3.37
N ILE A 174 -0.31 4.15 -2.07
CA ILE A 174 0.69 3.17 -1.67
C ILE A 174 0.34 2.52 -0.33
N GLY A 175 0.76 1.27 -0.17
CA GLY A 175 0.61 0.58 1.12
C GLY A 175 0.21 -0.88 1.01
N ALA A 176 -0.43 -1.29 -0.07
CA ALA A 176 -0.84 -2.67 -0.30
C ALA A 176 0.36 -3.63 -0.20
N ASN A 177 1.46 -3.31 -0.87
CA ASN A 177 2.69 -4.10 -0.82
C ASN A 177 3.44 -4.02 0.52
N ASP A 178 3.24 -2.97 1.33
CA ASP A 178 3.78 -2.90 2.69
C ASP A 178 3.09 -3.87 3.65
N ILE A 179 1.84 -4.24 3.37
CA ILE A 179 1.10 -5.24 4.14
C ILE A 179 1.56 -6.66 3.80
N THR A 180 1.77 -6.96 2.53
CA THR A 180 2.13 -8.31 2.06
C THR A 180 3.62 -8.63 2.22
N LYS A 181 4.47 -7.62 2.38
CA LYS A 181 5.92 -7.77 2.63
C LYS A 181 6.24 -7.52 4.12
N PRO A 182 7.40 -7.99 4.63
CA PRO A 182 7.78 -7.83 6.04
C PRO A 182 8.23 -6.40 6.37
N ASN A 183 7.46 -5.40 5.98
CA ASN A 183 7.67 -4.01 6.33
C ASN A 183 6.92 -3.67 7.62
N GLY A 184 7.57 -2.98 8.54
CA GLY A 184 6.91 -2.50 9.76
C GLY A 184 5.97 -1.34 9.46
N ILE A 185 4.84 -1.26 10.17
CA ILE A 185 3.85 -0.18 10.00
C ILE A 185 4.49 1.20 10.23
N GLY A 186 5.19 1.39 11.35
CA GLY A 186 5.85 2.65 11.68
C GLY A 186 6.89 3.08 10.64
N PRO A 187 7.84 2.23 10.25
CA PRO A 187 8.78 2.54 9.18
C PRO A 187 8.13 2.85 7.83
N SER A 188 7.06 2.14 7.44
CA SER A 188 6.33 2.40 6.19
C SER A 188 5.63 3.77 6.22
N ALA A 189 4.96 4.09 7.33
CA ALA A 189 4.33 5.38 7.51
C ALA A 189 5.37 6.53 7.52
N ARG A 190 6.50 6.38 8.22
CA ARG A 190 7.56 7.41 8.20
C ARG A 190 8.06 7.73 6.79
N ARG A 191 8.35 6.70 5.95
CA ARG A 191 8.78 6.90 4.56
C ARG A 191 7.74 7.67 3.74
N LEU A 192 6.46 7.39 3.96
CA LEU A 192 5.39 8.15 3.32
C LEU A 192 5.38 9.61 3.80
N GLY A 193 5.51 9.86 5.10
CA GLY A 193 5.62 11.22 5.64
C GLY A 193 6.83 11.98 5.09
N ASP A 194 7.99 11.30 4.93
CA ASP A 194 9.20 11.87 4.31
C ASP A 194 8.93 12.24 2.84
N ALA A 195 8.26 11.37 2.09
CA ALA A 195 7.86 11.62 0.71
C ALA A 195 6.94 12.85 0.59
N VAL A 196 5.92 12.94 1.44
CA VAL A 196 5.02 14.09 1.48
C VAL A 196 5.77 15.38 1.79
N ARG A 197 6.66 15.38 2.81
CA ARG A 197 7.48 16.57 3.13
C ARG A 197 8.34 17.04 1.96
N ARG A 198 8.97 16.10 1.25
CA ARG A 198 9.80 16.42 0.07
C ARG A 198 8.99 17.05 -1.06
N LEU A 199 7.81 16.51 -1.35
CA LEU A 199 6.90 17.06 -2.37
C LEU A 199 6.37 18.44 -1.96
N ARG A 200 5.99 18.60 -0.68
CA ARG A 200 5.57 19.90 -0.14
C ARG A 200 6.71 20.93 -0.19
N ALA A 201 7.92 20.55 0.15
CA ALA A 201 9.11 21.42 0.04
C ALA A 201 9.42 21.81 -1.40
N ALA A 202 9.03 21.00 -2.39
CA ALA A 202 9.14 21.32 -3.81
C ALA A 202 7.97 22.19 -4.34
N GLY A 203 7.03 22.61 -3.46
CA GLY A 203 5.89 23.47 -3.81
C GLY A 203 4.59 22.72 -4.12
N ALA A 204 4.61 21.39 -4.24
CA ALA A 204 3.42 20.62 -4.61
C ALA A 204 2.38 20.58 -3.50
N VAL A 205 1.08 20.67 -3.83
CA VAL A 205 0.01 20.16 -2.96
C VAL A 205 -0.02 18.65 -3.03
N VAL A 206 -0.27 17.98 -1.89
CA VAL A 206 -0.15 16.50 -1.82
C VAL A 206 -1.41 15.88 -1.25
N VAL A 207 -2.03 14.97 -2.00
CA VAL A 207 -3.15 14.13 -1.57
C VAL A 207 -2.72 12.67 -1.56
N VAL A 208 -3.10 11.96 -0.51
CA VAL A 208 -2.71 10.55 -0.32
C VAL A 208 -3.94 9.68 -0.12
N GLY A 209 -4.19 8.75 -1.04
CA GLY A 209 -5.07 7.61 -0.79
C GLY A 209 -4.38 6.64 0.17
N THR A 210 -4.93 6.49 1.39
CA THR A 210 -4.34 5.60 2.40
C THR A 210 -4.60 4.13 2.07
N CYS A 211 -3.89 3.22 2.75
CA CYS A 211 -4.03 1.78 2.55
C CYS A 211 -5.51 1.36 2.61
N PRO A 212 -6.01 0.59 1.61
CA PRO A 212 -7.40 0.13 1.59
C PRO A 212 -7.67 -0.95 2.63
N ASP A 213 -8.96 -1.30 2.83
CA ASP A 213 -9.37 -2.42 3.69
C ASP A 213 -9.16 -3.75 2.96
N PHE A 214 -8.19 -4.54 3.39
CA PHE A 214 -7.93 -5.89 2.85
C PHE A 214 -9.02 -6.91 3.17
N GLY A 215 -9.97 -6.58 4.04
CA GLY A 215 -11.12 -7.43 4.33
C GLY A 215 -12.01 -7.68 3.12
N VAL A 216 -12.04 -6.73 2.17
CA VAL A 216 -12.81 -6.83 0.93
C VAL A 216 -12.20 -7.83 -0.08
N VAL A 217 -10.93 -8.21 0.05
CA VAL A 217 -10.20 -9.08 -0.88
C VAL A 217 -10.51 -10.53 -0.58
N THR A 218 -11.54 -11.07 -1.22
CA THR A 218 -12.01 -12.45 -0.99
C THR A 218 -11.05 -13.53 -1.47
N ALA A 219 -10.17 -13.22 -2.41
CA ALA A 219 -9.08 -14.09 -2.87
C ALA A 219 -8.07 -14.45 -1.76
N ILE A 220 -8.02 -13.68 -0.67
CA ILE A 220 -7.22 -14.01 0.51
C ILE A 220 -8.04 -14.86 1.46
N PRO A 221 -7.62 -16.12 1.78
CA PRO A 221 -8.38 -17.01 2.67
C PRO A 221 -8.32 -16.56 4.13
N GLN A 222 -9.30 -17.02 4.94
CA GLN A 222 -9.28 -16.84 6.39
C GLN A 222 -8.36 -17.89 7.06
N PRO A 223 -7.62 -17.53 8.14
CA PRO A 223 -7.61 -16.25 8.87
C PRO A 223 -6.64 -15.19 8.31
N LEU A 224 -5.87 -15.46 7.25
CA LEU A 224 -4.91 -14.52 6.69
C LEU A 224 -5.58 -13.19 6.29
N ARG A 225 -6.79 -13.23 5.73
CA ARG A 225 -7.56 -12.03 5.36
C ARG A 225 -7.86 -11.15 6.56
N ALA A 226 -8.28 -11.73 7.69
CA ALA A 226 -8.50 -10.98 8.92
C ALA A 226 -7.20 -10.36 9.46
N PHE A 227 -6.08 -11.09 9.36
CA PHE A 227 -4.76 -10.59 9.76
C PHE A 227 -4.30 -9.43 8.87
N THR A 228 -4.38 -9.57 7.54
CA THR A 228 -3.99 -8.52 6.59
C THR A 228 -4.90 -7.29 6.69
N ARG A 229 -6.22 -7.50 6.92
CA ARG A 229 -7.17 -6.43 7.21
C ARG A 229 -6.74 -5.61 8.42
N ASN A 230 -6.53 -6.24 9.57
CA ASN A 230 -6.13 -5.55 10.80
C ASN A 230 -4.81 -4.77 10.59
N ARG A 231 -3.84 -5.39 9.94
CA ARG A 231 -2.56 -4.76 9.61
C ARG A 231 -2.74 -3.57 8.67
N GLY A 232 -3.59 -3.70 7.62
CA GLY A 232 -3.92 -2.64 6.66
C GLY A 232 -4.58 -1.43 7.32
N LEU A 233 -5.59 -1.66 8.16
CA LEU A 233 -6.28 -0.60 8.90
C LEU A 233 -5.35 0.14 9.87
N ARG A 234 -4.41 -0.57 10.51
CA ARG A 234 -3.38 0.06 11.36
C ARG A 234 -2.41 0.90 10.51
N LEU A 235 -2.02 0.43 9.33
CA LEU A 235 -1.18 1.19 8.41
C LEU A 235 -1.92 2.44 7.91
N ALA A 236 -3.19 2.33 7.49
CA ALA A 236 -4.00 3.45 7.02
C ALA A 236 -4.09 4.58 8.06
N ARG A 237 -4.33 4.25 9.34
CA ARG A 237 -4.34 5.23 10.43
C ARG A 237 -2.97 5.91 10.61
N ALA A 238 -1.89 5.13 10.59
CA ALA A 238 -0.54 5.66 10.71
C ALA A 238 -0.17 6.55 9.51
N GLN A 239 -0.55 6.16 8.29
CA GLN A 239 -0.40 6.96 7.08
C GLN A 239 -1.15 8.29 7.19
N ALA A 240 -2.43 8.25 7.59
CA ALA A 240 -3.23 9.46 7.75
C ALA A 240 -2.60 10.45 8.75
N ALA A 241 -2.06 9.95 9.86
CA ALA A 241 -1.41 10.79 10.86
C ALA A 241 -0.14 11.47 10.32
N VAL A 242 0.76 10.71 9.68
CA VAL A 242 2.02 11.28 9.17
C VAL A 242 1.81 12.18 7.96
N VAL A 243 0.82 11.90 7.11
CA VAL A 243 0.45 12.73 5.96
C VAL A 243 -0.03 14.10 6.41
N ARG A 244 -0.95 14.16 7.40
CA ARG A 244 -1.38 15.44 7.99
C ARG A 244 -0.21 16.20 8.63
N ALA A 245 0.61 15.52 9.41
CA ALA A 245 1.77 16.12 10.05
C ALA A 245 2.81 16.65 9.04
N ALA A 246 2.83 16.11 7.82
CA ALA A 246 3.69 16.55 6.73
C ALA A 246 3.05 17.63 5.82
N GLY A 247 1.84 18.11 6.14
CA GLY A 247 1.12 19.12 5.36
C GLY A 247 0.42 18.58 4.11
N GLY A 248 0.17 17.26 4.04
CA GLY A 248 -0.63 16.64 2.99
C GLY A 248 -2.06 16.32 3.46
N VAL A 249 -2.92 15.94 2.53
CA VAL A 249 -4.32 15.57 2.77
C VAL A 249 -4.50 14.06 2.60
N PRO A 250 -4.80 13.30 3.66
CA PRO A 250 -5.11 11.88 3.55
C PRO A 250 -6.58 11.65 3.19
N VAL A 251 -6.82 10.78 2.22
CA VAL A 251 -8.14 10.25 1.84
C VAL A 251 -8.26 8.81 2.35
N PRO A 252 -9.18 8.53 3.30
CA PRO A 252 -9.25 7.25 3.98
C PRO A 252 -9.93 6.17 3.12
N PHE A 253 -9.17 5.55 2.22
CA PHE A 253 -9.68 4.51 1.31
C PHE A 253 -10.30 3.32 2.04
N SER A 254 -9.76 2.93 3.21
CA SER A 254 -10.34 1.85 4.03
C SER A 254 -11.79 2.10 4.44
N ASP A 255 -12.16 3.37 4.61
CA ASP A 255 -13.50 3.75 5.08
C ASP A 255 -14.42 4.12 3.92
N LEU A 256 -13.87 4.77 2.90
CA LEU A 256 -14.66 5.32 1.79
C LEU A 256 -14.94 4.30 0.68
N LEU A 257 -14.03 3.35 0.44
CA LEU A 257 -14.17 2.39 -0.66
C LEU A 257 -14.74 1.03 -0.20
N ALA A 258 -14.41 0.60 1.02
CA ALA A 258 -14.77 -0.74 1.48
C ALA A 258 -16.27 -1.06 1.39
N PRO A 259 -17.21 -0.17 1.74
CA PRO A 259 -18.63 -0.48 1.64
C PRO A 259 -19.09 -0.88 0.24
N ASP A 260 -18.58 -0.21 -0.80
CA ASP A 260 -18.93 -0.50 -2.18
C ASP A 260 -18.25 -1.79 -2.67
N PHE A 261 -16.96 -1.99 -2.33
CA PHE A 261 -16.25 -3.22 -2.66
C PHE A 261 -16.83 -4.46 -1.98
N TYR A 262 -17.41 -4.34 -0.78
CA TYR A 262 -18.16 -5.45 -0.16
C TYR A 262 -19.48 -5.75 -0.89
N LYS A 263 -20.15 -4.72 -1.44
CA LYS A 263 -21.44 -4.89 -2.12
C LYS A 263 -21.32 -5.45 -3.53
N ALA A 264 -20.27 -5.06 -4.26
CA ALA A 264 -20.11 -5.39 -5.66
C ALA A 264 -18.66 -5.77 -6.02
N PRO A 265 -18.10 -6.83 -5.39
CA PRO A 265 -16.70 -7.20 -5.60
C PRO A 265 -16.41 -7.58 -7.06
N GLU A 266 -17.32 -8.29 -7.76
CA GLU A 266 -17.14 -8.70 -9.16
C GLU A 266 -17.13 -7.50 -10.13
N LEU A 267 -17.73 -6.37 -9.76
CA LEU A 267 -17.73 -5.15 -10.56
C LEU A 267 -16.46 -4.33 -10.30
N LEU A 268 -16.04 -4.25 -9.03
CA LEU A 268 -15.02 -3.30 -8.58
C LEU A 268 -13.61 -3.87 -8.53
N PHE A 269 -13.44 -5.20 -8.53
CA PHE A 269 -12.16 -5.86 -8.73
C PHE A 269 -11.96 -6.25 -10.20
N SER A 270 -10.70 -6.29 -10.63
CA SER A 270 -10.31 -6.89 -11.89
C SER A 270 -10.38 -8.42 -11.81
N GLU A 271 -10.03 -9.11 -12.89
CA GLU A 271 -10.10 -10.59 -13.00
C GLU A 271 -9.28 -11.31 -11.93
N ASP A 272 -8.25 -10.65 -11.38
CA ASP A 272 -7.40 -11.23 -10.32
C ASP A 272 -8.03 -11.11 -8.91
N MET A 273 -9.21 -10.52 -8.79
CA MET A 273 -9.94 -10.30 -7.53
C MET A 273 -9.10 -9.64 -6.42
N PHE A 274 -8.08 -8.89 -6.84
CA PHE A 274 -7.17 -8.18 -5.93
C PHE A 274 -6.98 -6.71 -6.33
N HIS A 275 -6.63 -6.44 -7.58
CA HIS A 275 -6.53 -5.07 -8.08
C HIS A 275 -7.90 -4.54 -8.45
N PRO A 276 -8.15 -3.23 -8.29
CA PRO A 276 -9.39 -2.62 -8.75
C PRO A 276 -9.59 -2.80 -10.27
N SER A 277 -10.83 -2.93 -10.69
CA SER A 277 -11.25 -2.78 -12.09
C SER A 277 -11.28 -1.30 -12.50
N ALA A 278 -11.60 -1.01 -13.76
CA ALA A 278 -11.88 0.35 -14.23
C ALA A 278 -12.93 1.06 -13.37
N ALA A 279 -14.01 0.37 -12.97
CA ALA A 279 -15.05 0.89 -12.08
C ALA A 279 -14.52 1.14 -10.66
N GLY A 280 -13.67 0.26 -10.14
CA GLY A 280 -13.01 0.41 -8.85
C GLY A 280 -12.06 1.62 -8.82
N TYR A 281 -11.31 1.84 -9.89
CA TYR A 281 -10.46 3.04 -10.03
C TYR A 281 -11.26 4.33 -10.20
N ALA A 282 -12.37 4.29 -10.93
CA ALA A 282 -13.27 5.43 -11.02
C ALA A 282 -13.84 5.83 -9.65
N LEU A 283 -14.19 4.84 -8.81
CA LEU A 283 -14.63 5.09 -7.45
C LEU A 283 -13.50 5.72 -6.60
N ALA A 284 -12.26 5.21 -6.71
CA ALA A 284 -11.12 5.78 -6.01
C ALA A 284 -10.81 7.22 -6.46
N ALA A 285 -10.81 7.49 -7.78
CA ALA A 285 -10.63 8.83 -8.33
C ALA A 285 -11.71 9.80 -7.85
N LYS A 286 -12.97 9.36 -7.78
CA LYS A 286 -14.09 10.14 -7.23
C LYS A 286 -13.87 10.57 -5.79
N GLN A 287 -13.16 9.75 -4.98
CA GLN A 287 -12.83 10.12 -3.60
C GLN A 287 -11.61 11.04 -3.50
N LEU A 288 -10.65 10.92 -4.41
CA LEU A 288 -9.44 11.74 -4.41
C LEU A 288 -9.67 13.15 -4.97
N LEU A 289 -10.50 13.26 -6.01
CA LEU A 289 -10.69 14.49 -6.77
C LEU A 289 -11.17 15.68 -5.91
N PRO A 290 -12.20 15.54 -5.04
CA PRO A 290 -12.63 16.65 -4.20
C PRO A 290 -11.54 17.15 -3.23
N ALA A 291 -10.74 16.22 -2.68
CA ALA A 291 -9.63 16.57 -1.80
C ALA A 291 -8.54 17.32 -2.56
N LEU A 292 -8.23 16.88 -3.78
CA LEU A 292 -7.22 17.51 -4.62
C LEU A 292 -7.66 18.90 -5.10
N CYS A 293 -8.89 19.01 -5.58
CA CYS A 293 -9.44 20.30 -6.03
C CYS A 293 -9.53 21.31 -4.88
N GLY A 294 -9.90 20.87 -3.67
CA GLY A 294 -9.96 21.73 -2.50
C GLY A 294 -8.61 22.36 -2.16
N VAL A 295 -7.52 21.58 -2.19
CA VAL A 295 -6.19 22.12 -1.87
C VAL A 295 -5.54 22.87 -3.04
N LEU A 296 -5.90 22.58 -4.28
CA LEU A 296 -5.46 23.34 -5.45
C LEU A 296 -6.10 24.73 -5.50
N GLY A 297 -7.36 24.86 -5.09
CA GLY A 297 -8.06 26.13 -5.02
C GLY A 297 -7.59 27.05 -3.88
N GLU A 298 -6.98 26.49 -2.85
CA GLU A 298 -6.38 27.22 -1.72
C GLU A 298 -4.89 27.53 -1.92
N TRP A 299 -4.30 27.07 -3.03
CA TRP A 299 -2.88 27.25 -3.29
C TRP A 299 -2.60 28.67 -3.83
N ASP A 300 -1.91 29.50 -3.02
CA ASP A 300 -1.62 30.90 -3.30
C ASP A 300 -0.64 31.17 -4.46
N GLY A 301 -0.17 30.14 -5.13
CA GLY A 301 0.86 30.26 -6.17
C GLY A 301 0.37 30.88 -7.49
N ASP A 302 -0.95 30.97 -7.73
CA ASP A 302 -1.48 31.56 -8.96
C ASP A 302 -2.88 32.18 -8.76
N GLN A 303 -2.98 33.50 -8.72
CA GLN A 303 -4.24 34.25 -8.68
C GLN A 303 -5.18 33.90 -9.84
N ALA A 304 -4.65 33.36 -10.95
CA ALA A 304 -5.44 32.94 -12.10
C ALA A 304 -6.36 31.74 -11.82
N LEU A 305 -6.01 30.89 -10.85
CA LEU A 305 -6.87 29.76 -10.42
C LEU A 305 -8.12 30.21 -9.66
N GLN A 306 -8.10 31.41 -9.07
CA GLN A 306 -9.21 31.95 -8.28
C GLN A 306 -10.33 32.57 -9.12
N THR A 307 -10.05 33.01 -10.34
CA THR A 307 -11.02 33.67 -11.20
C THR A 307 -11.97 32.74 -11.93
N GLY A 308 -11.69 31.41 -11.96
CA GLY A 308 -12.55 30.39 -12.60
C GLY A 308 -13.71 29.88 -11.74
N THR A 309 -13.82 30.31 -10.48
CA THR A 309 -14.72 29.72 -9.49
C THR A 309 -16.22 30.00 -9.68
N ALA A 310 -16.61 30.97 -10.54
CA ALA A 310 -18.03 31.32 -10.71
C ALA A 310 -18.87 30.25 -11.42
N HIS A 311 -18.28 29.32 -12.18
CA HIS A 311 -19.03 28.27 -12.92
C HIS A 311 -19.01 26.90 -12.20
N SER A 312 -18.25 26.77 -11.12
CA SER A 312 -17.93 25.50 -10.49
C SER A 312 -18.95 24.98 -9.48
N THR A 313 -19.86 25.84 -9.00
CA THR A 313 -20.85 25.48 -7.97
C THR A 313 -21.85 24.42 -8.45
N SER A 314 -22.08 24.31 -9.76
CA SER A 314 -23.09 23.40 -10.31
C SER A 314 -22.66 21.92 -10.33
N LEU A 315 -21.36 21.63 -10.47
CA LEU A 315 -20.84 20.25 -10.47
C LEU A 315 -20.71 19.67 -9.07
N LEU A 316 -20.25 20.49 -8.10
CA LEU A 316 -20.20 20.08 -6.68
C LEU A 316 -21.58 19.84 -6.09
N THR A 317 -22.60 20.55 -6.56
CA THR A 317 -24.00 20.36 -6.14
C THR A 317 -24.55 19.03 -6.67
N ARG A 318 -24.15 18.58 -7.86
CA ARG A 318 -24.50 17.26 -8.40
C ARG A 318 -23.77 16.09 -7.70
N LEU A 319 -22.61 16.36 -7.09
CA LEU A 319 -21.85 15.44 -6.24
C LEU A 319 -22.23 15.60 -4.75
N GLY A 320 -23.27 16.36 -4.45
CA GLY A 320 -23.63 16.96 -3.16
C GLY A 320 -23.89 16.06 -1.96
N GLY A 321 -23.66 14.73 -2.05
CA GLY A 321 -23.65 13.82 -0.90
C GLY A 321 -22.26 13.64 -0.27
N VAL A 322 -21.18 13.86 -1.03
CA VAL A 322 -19.82 13.51 -0.64
C VAL A 322 -19.17 14.58 0.23
N SER A 323 -19.50 15.86 0.00
CA SER A 323 -18.88 16.98 0.72
C SER A 323 -19.19 17.01 2.23
N ARG A 324 -20.36 16.53 2.64
CA ARG A 324 -20.75 16.48 4.07
C ARG A 324 -20.07 15.33 4.83
N LEU A 325 -19.89 14.18 4.20
CA LEU A 325 -19.18 13.04 4.79
C LEU A 325 -17.69 13.32 4.90
N TRP A 326 -17.12 13.98 3.88
CA TRP A 326 -15.70 14.35 3.87
C TRP A 326 -15.35 15.32 4.99
N ARG A 327 -16.16 16.37 5.24
CA ARG A 327 -15.94 17.34 6.32
C ARG A 327 -15.94 16.69 7.71
N ARG A 328 -16.74 15.65 7.93
CA ARG A 328 -16.78 14.92 9.21
C ARG A 328 -15.59 14.00 9.42
N SER A 329 -15.01 13.46 8.34
CA SER A 329 -13.91 12.50 8.44
C SER A 329 -12.51 13.13 8.47
N THR A 330 -12.34 14.33 7.91
CA THR A 330 -11.02 14.98 7.77
C THR A 330 -10.72 16.02 8.85
N GLY A 331 -11.72 16.45 9.64
CA GLY A 331 -11.53 17.47 10.68
C GLY A 331 -11.16 18.85 10.16
N VAL A 332 -11.37 19.14 8.86
CA VAL A 332 -11.13 20.46 8.28
C VAL A 332 -12.28 21.40 8.73
N PRO A 333 -12.01 22.50 9.42
CA PRO A 333 -13.03 23.47 9.80
C PRO A 333 -13.68 24.08 8.54
N ALA A 334 -14.99 24.38 8.63
CA ALA A 334 -15.70 25.07 7.57
C ALA A 334 -15.10 26.46 7.36
N PRO A 335 -14.99 26.96 6.12
CA PRO A 335 -14.56 28.33 5.88
C PRO A 335 -15.51 29.28 6.60
N ILE A 336 -14.94 30.24 7.35
CA ILE A 336 -15.67 31.33 8.00
C ILE A 336 -16.18 32.25 6.88
N VAL A 337 -17.49 32.25 6.67
CA VAL A 337 -18.12 33.24 5.80
C VAL A 337 -18.15 34.57 6.58
N VAL A 338 -17.23 35.48 6.26
CA VAL A 338 -17.29 36.87 6.75
C VAL A 338 -18.32 37.58 5.89
N HIS A 339 -19.50 37.80 6.46
CA HIS A 339 -20.45 38.76 5.91
C HIS A 339 -19.88 40.15 6.18
N ALA A 340 -19.41 40.81 5.09
CA ALA A 340 -19.20 42.25 5.10
C ALA A 340 -20.58 42.91 5.14
N GLY A 341 -20.86 43.65 6.22
CA GLY A 341 -21.96 44.57 6.33
C GLY A 341 -21.70 45.87 5.55
#